data_b49df10d91a191a41ecbdee4d7df140a
#
_entry.id   b49df10d91a191a41ecbdee4d7df140a
#
_cell.length_a   1.000
_cell.length_b   1.000
_cell.length_c   1.000
_cell.angle_alpha   90.00
_cell.angle_beta   90.00
_cell.angle_gamma   90.00
#
_symmetry.space_group_name_H-M   'P 1'
#
loop_
_entity.id
_entity.type
_entity.pdbx_description
1 polymer ?
#
loop_
_entity_poly.entity_id
_entity_poly.type
_entity_poly.pdbx_seq_one_letter_code
_entity_poly.pdbx_strand_id
1 'polypeptide(L)'
;MVDAAFDSDEAIRRWDLHARQIVAYMDPEEGDPHRIVLLNPALFELLPDVNGKRVLDAGCGEGYLCRKLAKLGALVTGVDYSREQLAIAGERTRDRAALGIRYLHGNCEHLDVLDDGSFDIVVSNMVLMDLSDHRAALEGFYRLLVGGGILVFSIAHPCFAAPVHGWVRNENGAKLYWMTDHYFEEGAYEQSVPADSEVGLILFHRTLSNYVRTLLQTGFVLLDVVEPKQAEEMLEPYPRFRDDLRMSHFIVFKVQKP
;
A
#
# COMPACT_ATOMS: atom_id res chain seq x y z
N MET A 1 -17.61 14.72 -0.62
CA MET A 1 -18.65 13.99 -1.42
C MET A 1 -17.92 12.94 -2.23
N VAL A 2 -18.40 11.72 -2.18
CA VAL A 2 -17.85 10.62 -3.00
C VAL A 2 -18.31 10.86 -4.44
N ASP A 3 -17.38 10.92 -5.38
CA ASP A 3 -17.67 11.11 -6.80
C ASP A 3 -17.60 9.74 -7.51
N ALA A 4 -18.70 9.34 -8.17
CA ALA A 4 -18.79 8.09 -8.92
C ALA A 4 -18.07 8.14 -10.30
N ALA A 5 -17.45 9.27 -10.62
CA ALA A 5 -16.85 9.52 -11.95
C ALA A 5 -15.37 9.09 -12.06
N PHE A 6 -14.71 8.73 -10.95
CA PHE A 6 -13.29 8.36 -10.98
C PHE A 6 -13.10 6.84 -11.10
N ASP A 7 -12.15 6.44 -11.91
CA ASP A 7 -11.66 5.07 -12.10
C ASP A 7 -10.17 4.95 -11.79
N SER A 8 -9.62 3.75 -11.90
CA SER A 8 -8.20 3.50 -11.66
C SER A 8 -7.28 4.21 -12.64
N ASP A 9 -7.73 4.46 -13.88
CA ASP A 9 -6.92 5.18 -14.88
C ASP A 9 -6.72 6.65 -14.48
N GLU A 10 -7.77 7.31 -13.99
CA GLU A 10 -7.64 8.67 -13.46
C GLU A 10 -6.82 8.70 -12.17
N ALA A 11 -7.00 7.73 -11.27
CA ALA A 11 -6.19 7.63 -10.06
C ALA A 11 -4.70 7.52 -10.40
N ILE A 12 -4.33 6.64 -11.34
CA ILE A 12 -2.93 6.45 -11.73
C ILE A 12 -2.34 7.64 -12.47
N ARG A 13 -3.17 8.30 -13.31
CA ARG A 13 -2.75 9.53 -13.99
C ARG A 13 -2.34 10.61 -12.98
N ARG A 14 -3.02 10.70 -11.86
CA ARG A 14 -2.67 11.62 -10.77
C ARG A 14 -1.43 11.17 -10.01
N TRP A 15 -1.21 9.87 -9.83
CA TRP A 15 0.04 9.34 -9.30
C TRP A 15 1.23 9.65 -10.22
N ASP A 16 1.10 9.50 -11.55
CA ASP A 16 2.12 9.88 -12.51
C ASP A 16 2.48 11.37 -12.40
N LEU A 17 1.47 12.22 -12.29
CA LEU A 17 1.65 13.68 -12.17
C LEU A 17 2.50 14.06 -10.95
N HIS A 18 2.31 13.37 -9.83
CA HIS A 18 2.98 13.68 -8.55
C HIS A 18 4.20 12.81 -8.26
N ALA A 19 4.48 11.78 -9.07
CA ALA A 19 5.45 10.73 -8.76
C ALA A 19 6.82 11.29 -8.32
N ARG A 20 7.47 12.12 -9.15
CA ARG A 20 8.80 12.64 -8.84
C ARG A 20 8.82 13.54 -7.60
N GLN A 21 7.75 14.32 -7.39
CA GLN A 21 7.64 15.19 -6.23
C GLN A 21 7.48 14.37 -4.94
N ILE A 22 6.60 13.38 -4.94
CA ILE A 22 6.39 12.48 -3.78
C ILE A 22 7.68 11.73 -3.47
N VAL A 23 8.30 11.14 -4.49
CA VAL A 23 9.52 10.33 -4.34
C VAL A 23 10.74 11.14 -3.89
N ALA A 24 10.77 12.46 -4.13
CA ALA A 24 11.85 13.33 -3.65
C ALA A 24 11.94 13.41 -2.12
N TYR A 25 10.85 13.11 -1.41
CA TYR A 25 10.78 13.08 0.06
C TYR A 25 10.92 11.66 0.64
N MET A 26 11.13 10.65 -0.21
CA MET A 26 11.26 9.26 0.21
C MET A 26 12.72 8.83 0.28
N ASP A 27 13.07 8.17 1.36
CA ASP A 27 14.34 7.44 1.43
C ASP A 27 14.30 6.28 0.40
N PRO A 28 15.31 6.15 -0.46
CA PRO A 28 15.30 5.13 -1.51
C PRO A 28 15.38 3.68 -0.99
N GLU A 29 15.75 3.48 0.28
CA GLU A 29 15.89 2.15 0.89
C GLU A 29 14.73 1.81 1.83
N GLU A 30 14.14 2.82 2.46
CA GLU A 30 13.17 2.64 3.55
C GLU A 30 11.77 3.19 3.21
N GLY A 31 11.64 4.04 2.19
CA GLY A 31 10.41 4.73 1.86
C GLY A 31 10.22 6.04 2.64
N ASP A 32 8.98 6.48 2.78
CA ASP A 32 8.64 7.67 3.56
C ASP A 32 8.60 7.38 5.08
N PRO A 33 8.53 8.41 5.94
CA PRO A 33 8.50 8.22 7.39
C PRO A 33 7.34 7.36 7.93
N HIS A 34 6.17 7.28 7.27
CA HIS A 34 5.10 6.37 7.70
C HIS A 34 5.48 4.91 7.41
N ARG A 35 6.17 4.69 6.28
CA ARG A 35 6.72 3.38 5.97
C ARG A 35 7.80 2.97 6.96
N ILE A 36 8.74 3.87 7.26
CA ILE A 36 9.85 3.62 8.21
C ILE A 36 9.31 3.29 9.61
N VAL A 37 8.39 4.09 10.11
CA VAL A 37 7.96 4.05 11.52
C VAL A 37 6.86 3.02 11.77
N LEU A 38 5.96 2.80 10.81
CA LEU A 38 4.74 2.03 11.00
C LEU A 38 4.66 0.81 10.07
N LEU A 39 4.72 1.02 8.75
CA LEU A 39 4.39 -0.03 7.79
C LEU A 39 5.48 -1.09 7.62
N ASN A 40 6.76 -0.69 7.50
CA ASN A 40 7.83 -1.65 7.31
C ASN A 40 7.95 -2.62 8.49
N PRO A 41 7.96 -2.18 9.77
CA PRO A 41 7.97 -3.10 10.90
C PRO A 41 6.83 -4.13 10.84
N ALA A 42 5.59 -3.67 10.62
CA ALA A 42 4.43 -4.55 10.57
C ALA A 42 4.43 -5.50 9.35
N LEU A 43 4.84 -5.01 8.17
CA LEU A 43 4.94 -5.85 6.97
C LEU A 43 5.98 -6.97 7.16
N PHE A 44 7.18 -6.63 7.68
CA PHE A 44 8.25 -7.61 7.85
C PHE A 44 7.99 -8.55 9.03
N GLU A 45 7.20 -8.18 10.03
CA GLU A 45 6.70 -9.07 11.08
C GLU A 45 5.76 -10.13 10.50
N LEU A 46 4.87 -9.76 9.59
CA LEU A 46 3.88 -10.65 9.00
C LEU A 46 4.43 -11.49 7.85
N LEU A 47 5.46 -11.01 7.15
CA LEU A 47 6.05 -11.75 6.02
C LEU A 47 6.71 -13.04 6.51
N PRO A 48 6.51 -14.17 5.80
CA PRO A 48 7.34 -15.35 6.04
C PRO A 48 8.77 -15.13 5.55
N ASP A 49 9.66 -16.11 5.78
CA ASP A 49 10.98 -16.09 5.16
C ASP A 49 10.86 -16.01 3.63
N VAL A 50 11.46 -14.96 3.05
CA VAL A 50 11.40 -14.66 1.62
C VAL A 50 12.60 -15.20 0.83
N ASN A 51 13.62 -15.73 1.52
CA ASN A 51 14.83 -16.20 0.88
C ASN A 51 14.54 -17.34 -0.12
N GLY A 52 14.95 -17.15 -1.36
CA GLY A 52 14.68 -18.07 -2.47
C GLY A 52 13.21 -18.15 -2.93
N LYS A 53 12.31 -17.33 -2.38
CA LYS A 53 10.89 -17.30 -2.76
C LYS A 53 10.64 -16.39 -3.94
N ARG A 54 9.67 -16.76 -4.77
CA ARG A 54 9.14 -15.90 -5.84
C ARG A 54 8.14 -14.94 -5.22
N VAL A 55 8.49 -13.66 -5.22
CA VAL A 55 7.72 -12.62 -4.58
C VAL A 55 7.22 -11.62 -5.62
N LEU A 56 5.91 -11.38 -5.65
CA LEU A 56 5.29 -10.28 -6.38
C LEU A 56 5.13 -9.08 -5.42
N ASP A 57 5.67 -7.93 -5.79
CA ASP A 57 5.35 -6.64 -5.20
C ASP A 57 4.33 -5.95 -6.11
N ALA A 58 3.05 -6.04 -5.74
CA ALA A 58 1.91 -5.56 -6.52
C ALA A 58 1.58 -4.12 -6.15
N GLY A 59 1.81 -3.19 -7.09
CA GLY A 59 1.84 -1.75 -6.87
C GLY A 59 3.18 -1.32 -6.27
N CYS A 60 4.29 -1.71 -6.92
CA CYS A 60 5.64 -1.57 -6.36
C CYS A 60 6.15 -0.13 -6.29
N GLY A 61 5.48 0.81 -6.95
CA GLY A 61 5.87 2.21 -7.03
C GLY A 61 7.32 2.37 -7.49
N GLU A 62 8.10 3.17 -6.77
CA GLU A 62 9.51 3.44 -7.05
C GLU A 62 10.46 2.29 -6.65
N GLY A 63 9.91 1.15 -6.21
CA GLY A 63 10.63 -0.11 -6.02
C GLY A 63 11.41 -0.25 -4.71
N TYR A 64 11.20 0.58 -3.67
CA TYR A 64 11.95 0.43 -2.41
C TYR A 64 11.74 -0.94 -1.78
N LEU A 65 10.49 -1.43 -1.75
CA LEU A 65 10.15 -2.72 -1.15
C LEU A 65 10.71 -3.87 -2.00
N CYS A 66 10.64 -3.78 -3.33
CA CYS A 66 11.32 -4.72 -4.22
C CYS A 66 12.82 -4.84 -3.88
N ARG A 67 13.51 -3.70 -3.68
CA ARG A 67 14.95 -3.69 -3.33
C ARG A 67 15.21 -4.31 -1.95
N LYS A 68 14.35 -4.05 -0.95
CA LYS A 68 14.45 -4.66 0.39
C LYS A 68 14.28 -6.18 0.31
N LEU A 69 13.24 -6.66 -0.36
CA LEU A 69 12.94 -8.09 -0.51
C LEU A 69 14.05 -8.83 -1.27
N ALA A 70 14.56 -8.24 -2.35
CA ALA A 70 15.67 -8.82 -3.13
C ALA A 70 16.96 -8.90 -2.29
N LYS A 71 17.28 -7.93 -1.45
CA LYS A 71 18.40 -8.00 -0.50
C LYS A 71 18.26 -9.12 0.52
N LEU A 72 17.03 -9.54 0.84
CA LEU A 72 16.74 -10.69 1.69
C LEU A 72 16.75 -12.03 0.91
N GLY A 73 17.15 -12.01 -0.37
CA GLY A 73 17.28 -13.21 -1.19
C GLY A 73 16.02 -13.63 -1.94
N ALA A 74 14.97 -12.80 -1.99
CA ALA A 74 13.78 -13.09 -2.78
C ALA A 74 14.03 -12.93 -4.28
N LEU A 75 13.30 -13.72 -5.09
CA LEU A 75 13.20 -13.57 -6.55
C LEU A 75 12.02 -12.62 -6.83
N VAL A 76 12.30 -11.33 -7.00
CA VAL A 76 11.29 -10.27 -6.98
C VAL A 76 10.83 -9.89 -8.37
N THR A 77 9.51 -9.85 -8.56
CA THR A 77 8.84 -9.15 -9.65
C THR A 77 8.04 -7.99 -9.05
N GLY A 78 8.30 -6.77 -9.51
CA GLY A 78 7.51 -5.59 -9.17
C GLY A 78 6.57 -5.25 -10.32
N VAL A 79 5.30 -4.99 -10.02
CA VAL A 79 4.31 -4.51 -10.99
C VAL A 79 3.77 -3.18 -10.52
N ASP A 80 3.69 -2.20 -11.41
CA ASP A 80 3.02 -0.94 -11.16
C ASP A 80 2.34 -0.42 -12.43
N TYR A 81 1.24 0.30 -12.26
CA TYR A 81 0.51 0.89 -13.38
C TYR A 81 1.07 2.26 -13.77
N SER A 82 1.78 2.95 -12.87
CA SER A 82 2.46 4.20 -13.13
C SER A 82 3.78 3.96 -13.88
N ARG A 83 3.86 4.48 -15.11
CA ARG A 83 5.09 4.43 -15.91
C ARG A 83 6.20 5.27 -15.29
N GLU A 84 5.84 6.39 -14.67
CA GLU A 84 6.80 7.29 -14.05
C GLU A 84 7.40 6.66 -12.79
N GLN A 85 6.58 6.00 -11.95
CA GLN A 85 7.08 5.23 -10.81
C GLN A 85 8.05 4.13 -11.24
N LEU A 86 7.70 3.36 -12.27
CA LEU A 86 8.59 2.32 -12.80
C LEU A 86 9.88 2.89 -13.40
N ALA A 87 9.85 4.05 -14.05
CA ALA A 87 11.06 4.72 -14.52
C ALA A 87 11.99 5.05 -13.35
N ILE A 88 11.44 5.61 -12.26
CA ILE A 88 12.19 5.90 -11.03
C ILE A 88 12.72 4.60 -10.40
N ALA A 89 11.91 3.53 -10.33
CA ALA A 89 12.34 2.22 -9.83
C ALA A 89 13.54 1.69 -10.61
N GLY A 90 13.50 1.78 -11.93
CA GLY A 90 14.62 1.42 -12.82
C GLY A 90 15.87 2.28 -12.57
N GLU A 91 15.71 3.60 -12.43
CA GLU A 91 16.79 4.54 -12.13
C GLU A 91 17.48 4.18 -10.80
N ARG A 92 16.68 3.95 -9.73
CA ARG A 92 17.17 3.61 -8.38
C ARG A 92 17.77 2.22 -8.25
N THR A 93 17.47 1.33 -9.20
CA THR A 93 17.98 -0.06 -9.24
C THR A 93 19.16 -0.23 -10.22
N ARG A 94 19.46 0.75 -11.08
CA ARG A 94 20.43 0.65 -12.17
C ARG A 94 21.80 0.11 -11.72
N ASP A 95 22.36 0.65 -10.65
CA ASP A 95 23.68 0.26 -10.13
C ASP A 95 23.61 -0.98 -9.23
N ARG A 96 22.46 -1.65 -9.18
CA ARG A 96 22.14 -2.81 -8.34
C ARG A 96 21.62 -3.98 -9.17
N ALA A 97 22.09 -4.13 -10.39
CA ALA A 97 21.64 -5.20 -11.30
C ALA A 97 21.77 -6.61 -10.69
N ALA A 98 22.70 -6.82 -9.75
CA ALA A 98 22.85 -8.06 -9.01
C ALA A 98 21.61 -8.46 -8.18
N LEU A 99 20.68 -7.54 -7.88
CA LEU A 99 19.43 -7.85 -7.19
C LEU A 99 18.44 -8.62 -8.08
N GLY A 100 18.61 -8.61 -9.42
CA GLY A 100 17.80 -9.40 -10.35
C GLY A 100 16.30 -9.06 -10.34
N ILE A 101 15.93 -7.84 -9.95
CA ILE A 101 14.52 -7.41 -9.87
C ILE A 101 13.94 -7.23 -11.27
N ARG A 102 12.78 -7.82 -11.51
CA ARG A 102 12.02 -7.65 -12.75
C ARG A 102 10.90 -6.65 -12.53
N TYR A 103 10.91 -5.51 -13.22
CA TYR A 103 9.83 -4.53 -13.20
C TYR A 103 8.94 -4.68 -14.42
N LEU A 104 7.60 -4.67 -14.21
CA LEU A 104 6.59 -4.82 -15.25
C LEU A 104 5.56 -3.69 -15.11
N HIS A 105 5.17 -3.11 -16.25
CA HIS A 105 4.05 -2.22 -16.31
C HIS A 105 2.75 -3.05 -16.39
N GLY A 106 1.83 -2.83 -15.42
CA GLY A 106 0.56 -3.55 -15.38
C GLY A 106 -0.37 -3.00 -14.29
N ASN A 107 -1.67 -3.07 -14.55
CA ASN A 107 -2.70 -2.73 -13.58
C ASN A 107 -2.96 -3.95 -12.67
N CYS A 108 -2.95 -3.76 -11.35
CA CYS A 108 -3.23 -4.82 -10.37
C CYS A 108 -4.64 -5.41 -10.51
N GLU A 109 -5.57 -4.71 -11.13
CA GLU A 109 -6.90 -5.21 -11.46
C GLU A 109 -6.90 -6.20 -12.64
N HIS A 110 -5.82 -6.21 -13.48
CA HIS A 110 -5.69 -6.99 -14.71
C HIS A 110 -4.28 -7.54 -14.87
N LEU A 111 -3.92 -8.58 -14.11
CA LEU A 111 -2.58 -9.20 -14.11
C LEU A 111 -2.47 -10.41 -15.04
N ASP A 112 -3.18 -10.42 -16.16
CA ASP A 112 -3.25 -11.55 -17.11
C ASP A 112 -1.92 -11.87 -17.79
N VAL A 113 -0.95 -10.95 -17.73
CA VAL A 113 0.42 -11.14 -18.24
C VAL A 113 1.28 -12.04 -17.35
N LEU A 114 0.78 -12.41 -16.17
CA LEU A 114 1.47 -13.27 -15.21
C LEU A 114 0.72 -14.61 -15.10
N ASP A 115 1.52 -15.70 -15.07
CA ASP A 115 1.00 -17.06 -15.04
C ASP A 115 0.40 -17.44 -13.66
N ASP A 116 -0.64 -18.29 -13.67
CA ASP A 116 -1.25 -18.84 -12.48
C ASP A 116 -0.24 -19.60 -11.62
N GLY A 117 -0.32 -19.44 -10.30
CA GLY A 117 0.54 -20.16 -9.36
C GLY A 117 2.04 -19.87 -9.55
N SER A 118 2.37 -18.68 -10.04
CA SER A 118 3.76 -18.30 -10.30
C SER A 118 4.48 -17.66 -9.11
N PHE A 119 3.76 -17.35 -8.02
CA PHE A 119 4.35 -16.71 -6.84
C PHE A 119 4.07 -17.49 -5.55
N ASP A 120 5.06 -17.50 -4.67
CA ASP A 120 4.96 -18.05 -3.32
C ASP A 120 4.39 -17.01 -2.34
N ILE A 121 4.70 -15.75 -2.60
CA ILE A 121 4.28 -14.60 -1.78
C ILE A 121 3.84 -13.45 -2.70
N VAL A 122 2.75 -12.80 -2.35
CA VAL A 122 2.36 -11.49 -2.90
C VAL A 122 2.41 -10.47 -1.78
N VAL A 123 3.02 -9.32 -2.04
CA VAL A 123 2.98 -8.15 -1.16
C VAL A 123 2.28 -7.02 -1.90
N SER A 124 1.38 -6.30 -1.24
CA SER A 124 0.72 -5.12 -1.81
C SER A 124 0.65 -4.03 -0.74
N ASN A 125 1.57 -3.06 -0.83
CA ASN A 125 1.76 -2.07 0.22
C ASN A 125 1.16 -0.73 -0.15
N MET A 126 0.00 -0.39 0.43
CA MET A 126 -0.71 0.87 0.19
C MET A 126 -1.20 1.03 -1.26
N VAL A 127 -1.89 0.01 -1.79
CA VAL A 127 -2.33 -0.03 -3.20
C VAL A 127 -3.85 -0.20 -3.33
N LEU A 128 -4.47 -1.12 -2.57
CA LEU A 128 -5.86 -1.51 -2.80
C LEU A 128 -6.87 -0.37 -2.65
N MET A 129 -6.53 0.69 -1.92
CA MET A 129 -7.35 1.90 -1.82
C MET A 129 -7.16 2.85 -3.02
N ASP A 130 -6.18 2.63 -3.89
CA ASP A 130 -5.97 3.40 -5.13
C ASP A 130 -6.69 2.75 -6.33
N LEU A 131 -7.29 1.57 -6.14
CA LEU A 131 -7.95 0.78 -7.18
C LEU A 131 -9.47 0.91 -7.11
N SER A 132 -10.10 1.15 -8.24
CA SER A 132 -11.56 1.21 -8.35
C SER A 132 -12.21 -0.18 -8.15
N ASP A 133 -11.54 -1.24 -8.59
CA ASP A 133 -11.95 -2.65 -8.39
C ASP A 133 -10.89 -3.45 -7.60
N HIS A 134 -10.86 -3.24 -6.28
CA HIS A 134 -9.98 -4.02 -5.38
C HIS A 134 -10.33 -5.52 -5.37
N ARG A 135 -11.57 -5.91 -5.75
CA ARG A 135 -11.98 -7.32 -5.85
C ARG A 135 -11.23 -7.99 -6.99
N ALA A 136 -11.21 -7.40 -8.18
CA ALA A 136 -10.45 -7.92 -9.32
C ALA A 136 -8.96 -8.10 -8.96
N ALA A 137 -8.37 -7.13 -8.25
CA ALA A 137 -6.99 -7.23 -7.78
C ALA A 137 -6.80 -8.41 -6.82
N LEU A 138 -7.67 -8.58 -5.81
CA LEU A 138 -7.59 -9.69 -4.86
C LEU A 138 -7.80 -11.05 -5.52
N GLU A 139 -8.71 -11.17 -6.47
CA GLU A 139 -8.91 -12.37 -7.30
C GLU A 139 -7.68 -12.67 -8.15
N GLY A 140 -7.05 -11.64 -8.74
CA GLY A 140 -5.78 -11.73 -9.44
C GLY A 140 -4.64 -12.24 -8.53
N PHE A 141 -4.49 -11.68 -7.34
CA PHE A 141 -3.47 -12.12 -6.36
C PHE A 141 -3.70 -13.58 -5.94
N TYR A 142 -4.97 -13.97 -5.71
CA TYR A 142 -5.31 -15.35 -5.40
C TYR A 142 -4.93 -16.30 -6.54
N ARG A 143 -5.23 -15.96 -7.79
CA ARG A 143 -4.88 -16.73 -8.97
C ARG A 143 -3.37 -16.93 -9.09
N LEU A 144 -2.60 -15.86 -8.88
CA LEU A 144 -1.13 -15.83 -9.03
C LEU A 144 -0.39 -16.62 -7.94
N LEU A 145 -0.98 -16.75 -6.75
CA LEU A 145 -0.39 -17.51 -5.64
C LEU A 145 -0.47 -19.02 -5.89
N VAL A 146 0.57 -19.74 -5.48
CA VAL A 146 0.53 -21.21 -5.33
C VAL A 146 -0.43 -21.62 -4.20
N GLY A 147 -0.84 -22.89 -4.14
CA GLY A 147 -1.49 -23.45 -2.95
C GLY A 147 -0.57 -23.31 -1.73
N GLY A 148 -1.11 -22.83 -0.61
CA GLY A 148 -0.32 -22.47 0.58
C GLY A 148 0.38 -21.11 0.50
N GLY A 149 0.30 -20.38 -0.62
CA GLY A 149 0.93 -19.09 -0.81
C GLY A 149 0.32 -17.99 0.06
N ILE A 150 1.11 -16.97 0.37
CA ILE A 150 0.77 -15.90 1.31
C ILE A 150 0.59 -14.57 0.58
N LEU A 151 -0.47 -13.85 0.90
CA LEU A 151 -0.62 -12.44 0.59
C LEU A 151 -0.47 -11.62 1.89
N VAL A 152 0.43 -10.63 1.87
CA VAL A 152 0.50 -9.60 2.91
C VAL A 152 0.20 -8.26 2.24
N PHE A 153 -0.79 -7.53 2.74
CA PHE A 153 -1.10 -6.21 2.19
C PHE A 153 -1.45 -5.20 3.27
N SER A 154 -1.18 -3.95 2.99
CA SER A 154 -1.54 -2.81 3.83
C SER A 154 -2.46 -1.84 3.11
N ILE A 155 -3.33 -1.20 3.88
CA ILE A 155 -4.19 -0.10 3.43
C ILE A 155 -4.24 1.00 4.47
N ALA A 156 -4.65 2.20 4.06
CA ALA A 156 -5.12 3.21 5.01
C ALA A 156 -6.27 2.62 5.83
N HIS A 157 -6.24 2.82 7.15
CA HIS A 157 -7.22 2.19 8.04
C HIS A 157 -8.62 2.75 7.80
N PRO A 158 -9.60 1.97 7.30
CA PRO A 158 -10.90 2.50 6.88
C PRO A 158 -11.65 3.25 7.99
N CYS A 159 -11.51 2.81 9.25
CA CYS A 159 -12.19 3.45 10.39
C CYS A 159 -11.60 4.82 10.76
N PHE A 160 -10.39 5.14 10.29
CA PHE A 160 -9.71 6.39 10.60
C PHE A 160 -9.42 7.24 9.36
N ALA A 161 -9.42 6.64 8.18
CA ALA A 161 -9.19 7.28 6.89
C ALA A 161 -10.43 7.23 5.98
N ALA A 162 -11.61 7.49 6.55
CA ALA A 162 -12.85 7.68 5.80
C ALA A 162 -12.83 9.02 5.02
N PRO A 163 -13.77 9.28 4.09
CA PRO A 163 -13.76 10.49 3.27
C PRO A 163 -13.66 11.80 4.05
N VAL A 164 -14.21 11.84 5.26
CA VAL A 164 -14.08 12.98 6.18
C VAL A 164 -13.38 12.52 7.43
N HIS A 165 -12.15 12.96 7.62
CA HIS A 165 -11.36 12.61 8.80
C HIS A 165 -10.33 13.69 9.14
N GLY A 166 -9.87 13.71 10.38
CA GLY A 166 -8.80 14.61 10.81
C GLY A 166 -8.79 14.92 12.30
N TRP A 167 -7.74 15.66 12.70
CA TRP A 167 -7.63 16.15 14.07
C TRP A 167 -8.56 17.34 14.31
N VAL A 168 -9.47 17.19 15.27
CA VAL A 168 -10.19 18.33 15.85
C VAL A 168 -9.22 19.05 16.79
N ARG A 169 -9.14 20.37 16.65
CA ARG A 169 -8.23 21.23 17.43
C ARG A 169 -8.99 22.27 18.23
N ASN A 170 -8.42 22.68 19.38
CA ASN A 170 -8.92 23.82 20.11
C ASN A 170 -8.42 25.16 19.52
N GLU A 171 -8.84 26.27 20.11
CA GLU A 171 -8.48 27.64 19.68
C GLU A 171 -6.96 27.89 19.67
N ASN A 172 -6.19 27.17 20.48
CA ASN A 172 -4.72 27.26 20.55
C ASN A 172 -4.02 26.27 19.59
N GLY A 173 -4.75 25.57 18.73
CA GLY A 173 -4.22 24.60 17.77
C GLY A 173 -3.87 23.22 18.35
N ALA A 174 -4.11 22.96 19.65
CA ALA A 174 -3.85 21.66 20.26
C ALA A 174 -4.85 20.61 19.80
N LYS A 175 -4.34 19.42 19.45
CA LYS A 175 -5.13 18.27 19.00
C LYS A 175 -5.97 17.71 20.15
N LEU A 176 -7.30 17.73 20.02
CA LEU A 176 -8.26 17.25 21.03
C LEU A 176 -8.55 15.76 20.82
N TYR A 177 -9.08 15.40 19.66
CA TYR A 177 -9.42 14.03 19.28
C TYR A 177 -9.40 13.89 17.77
N TRP A 178 -9.33 12.64 17.30
CA TRP A 178 -9.49 12.30 15.88
C TRP A 178 -10.97 12.15 15.56
N MET A 179 -11.42 12.81 14.51
CA MET A 179 -12.78 12.72 13.98
C MET A 179 -12.77 11.87 12.72
N THR A 180 -13.80 11.05 12.58
CA THR A 180 -14.09 10.31 11.34
C THR A 180 -15.58 10.38 11.07
N ASP A 181 -15.96 10.70 9.83
CA ASP A 181 -17.35 10.77 9.39
C ASP A 181 -17.49 10.18 7.97
N HIS A 182 -18.72 9.94 7.54
CA HIS A 182 -19.04 9.37 6.24
C HIS A 182 -18.46 7.94 6.01
N TYR A 183 -18.25 7.18 7.09
CA TYR A 183 -17.64 5.84 7.05
C TYR A 183 -18.38 4.85 6.14
N PHE A 184 -19.70 4.94 6.01
CA PHE A 184 -20.51 4.05 5.18
C PHE A 184 -20.67 4.54 3.73
N GLU A 185 -20.15 5.70 3.39
CA GLU A 185 -20.17 6.24 2.04
C GLU A 185 -18.98 5.71 1.24
N GLU A 186 -19.13 4.51 0.70
CA GLU A 186 -18.10 3.88 -0.13
C GLU A 186 -17.99 4.53 -1.50
N GLY A 187 -16.77 4.67 -2.03
CA GLY A 187 -16.47 5.20 -3.37
C GLY A 187 -15.25 6.09 -3.42
N ALA A 188 -15.05 6.76 -4.55
CA ALA A 188 -13.90 7.61 -4.79
C ALA A 188 -14.01 8.94 -4.05
N TYR A 189 -12.89 9.40 -3.51
CA TYR A 189 -12.74 10.76 -2.97
C TYR A 189 -11.35 11.30 -3.28
N GLU A 190 -11.25 12.64 -3.31
CA GLU A 190 -9.97 13.30 -3.55
C GLU A 190 -9.27 13.63 -2.23
N GLN A 191 -8.02 13.21 -2.12
CA GLN A 191 -7.13 13.54 -1.01
C GLN A 191 -6.11 14.56 -1.46
N SER A 192 -6.05 15.70 -0.75
CA SER A 192 -5.03 16.72 -1.01
C SER A 192 -3.63 16.17 -0.80
N VAL A 193 -2.72 16.50 -1.71
CA VAL A 193 -1.29 16.24 -1.54
C VAL A 193 -0.60 17.44 -0.93
N PRO A 194 0.44 17.26 -0.06
CA PRO A 194 1.23 18.36 0.45
C PRO A 194 2.10 18.90 -0.69
N ALA A 195 1.63 19.88 -1.41
CA ALA A 195 2.38 20.72 -2.34
C ALA A 195 1.41 21.70 -2.98
N ASP A 196 1.91 22.71 -3.69
CA ASP A 196 1.14 23.72 -4.41
C ASP A 196 0.39 23.15 -5.64
N SER A 197 -0.17 21.93 -5.50
CA SER A 197 -0.94 21.26 -6.55
C SER A 197 -2.42 21.46 -6.33
N GLU A 198 -3.10 21.96 -7.36
CA GLU A 198 -4.57 22.07 -7.39
C GLU A 198 -5.27 20.72 -7.54
N VAL A 199 -4.52 19.65 -7.86
CA VAL A 199 -5.03 18.31 -8.13
C VAL A 199 -4.52 17.34 -7.05
N GLY A 200 -5.43 16.74 -6.28
CA GLY A 200 -5.14 15.73 -5.28
C GLY A 200 -5.04 14.31 -5.85
N LEU A 201 -4.71 13.35 -5.00
CA LEU A 201 -4.79 11.92 -5.33
C LEU A 201 -6.23 11.42 -5.20
N ILE A 202 -6.61 10.46 -6.02
CA ILE A 202 -7.90 9.77 -5.89
C ILE A 202 -7.69 8.51 -5.07
N LEU A 203 -8.50 8.37 -4.02
CA LEU A 203 -8.59 7.19 -3.20
C LEU A 203 -10.02 6.63 -3.23
N PHE A 204 -10.15 5.33 -3.11
CA PHE A 204 -11.43 4.63 -3.05
C PHE A 204 -11.67 4.14 -1.61
N HIS A 205 -12.54 4.84 -0.90
CA HIS A 205 -12.96 4.41 0.43
C HIS A 205 -13.85 3.18 0.36
N ARG A 206 -13.59 2.24 1.25
CA ARG A 206 -14.41 1.06 1.52
C ARG A 206 -14.41 0.77 3.00
N THR A 207 -15.51 0.25 3.50
CA THR A 207 -15.58 -0.17 4.91
C THR A 207 -14.62 -1.34 5.19
N LEU A 208 -14.18 -1.47 6.43
CA LEU A 208 -13.38 -2.62 6.87
C LEU A 208 -14.09 -3.96 6.57
N SER A 209 -15.42 -3.99 6.76
CA SER A 209 -16.24 -5.16 6.43
C SER A 209 -16.21 -5.50 4.94
N ASN A 210 -16.14 -4.51 4.05
CA ASN A 210 -16.03 -4.73 2.61
C ASN A 210 -14.72 -5.46 2.29
N TYR A 211 -13.58 -4.98 2.78
CA TYR A 211 -12.28 -5.65 2.58
C TYR A 211 -12.29 -7.09 3.09
N VAL A 212 -12.73 -7.31 4.35
CA VAL A 212 -12.76 -8.67 4.94
C VAL A 212 -13.68 -9.60 4.17
N ARG A 213 -14.87 -9.14 3.79
CA ARG A 213 -15.81 -9.96 2.99
C ARG A 213 -15.25 -10.31 1.62
N THR A 214 -14.59 -9.38 0.96
CA THR A 214 -13.97 -9.63 -0.35
C THR A 214 -12.88 -10.69 -0.23
N LEU A 215 -12.01 -10.63 0.79
CA LEU A 215 -11.00 -11.67 1.04
C LEU A 215 -11.63 -13.06 1.21
N LEU A 216 -12.65 -13.16 2.06
CA LEU A 216 -13.34 -14.43 2.31
C LEU A 216 -14.05 -14.96 1.07
N GLN A 217 -14.68 -14.09 0.28
CA GLN A 217 -15.39 -14.47 -0.96
C GLN A 217 -14.42 -14.90 -2.07
N THR A 218 -13.20 -14.32 -2.10
CA THR A 218 -12.14 -14.75 -3.02
C THR A 218 -11.57 -16.13 -2.64
N GLY A 219 -11.76 -16.57 -1.39
CA GLY A 219 -11.30 -17.87 -0.91
C GLY A 219 -10.05 -17.82 -0.03
N PHE A 220 -9.58 -16.64 0.32
CA PHE A 220 -8.48 -16.49 1.27
C PHE A 220 -8.87 -16.90 2.69
N VAL A 221 -7.93 -17.49 3.40
CA VAL A 221 -7.99 -17.71 4.85
C VAL A 221 -7.26 -16.57 5.55
N LEU A 222 -7.95 -15.84 6.42
CA LEU A 222 -7.34 -14.79 7.24
C LEU A 222 -6.45 -15.43 8.32
N LEU A 223 -5.16 -15.09 8.31
CA LEU A 223 -4.19 -15.62 9.29
C LEU A 223 -3.90 -14.61 10.39
N ASP A 224 -3.73 -13.34 10.04
CA ASP A 224 -3.38 -12.30 10.99
C ASP A 224 -3.83 -10.91 10.51
N VAL A 225 -4.01 -9.99 11.46
CA VAL A 225 -4.31 -8.57 11.22
C VAL A 225 -3.53 -7.73 12.23
N VAL A 226 -2.77 -6.75 11.73
CA VAL A 226 -1.99 -5.84 12.58
C VAL A 226 -2.41 -4.39 12.30
N GLU A 227 -2.67 -3.65 13.37
CA GLU A 227 -2.77 -2.19 13.36
C GLU A 227 -1.41 -1.62 13.81
N PRO A 228 -0.58 -1.11 12.86
CA PRO A 228 0.77 -0.69 13.18
C PRO A 228 0.80 0.41 14.23
N LYS A 229 1.63 0.20 15.25
CA LYS A 229 1.91 1.18 16.29
C LYS A 229 3.41 1.43 16.35
N GLN A 230 3.81 2.69 16.42
CA GLN A 230 5.21 3.06 16.51
C GLN A 230 5.86 2.59 17.81
N ALA A 231 7.07 2.08 17.69
CA ALA A 231 7.91 1.76 18.83
C ALA A 231 8.39 3.05 19.55
N GLU A 232 8.62 2.99 20.86
CA GLU A 232 9.00 4.18 21.65
C GLU A 232 10.30 4.83 21.16
N GLU A 233 11.29 4.03 20.76
CA GLU A 233 12.57 4.50 20.21
C GLU A 233 12.41 5.32 18.92
N MET A 234 11.32 5.13 18.18
CA MET A 234 11.01 5.87 16.96
C MET A 234 10.42 7.26 17.26
N LEU A 235 9.98 7.53 18.49
CA LEU A 235 9.38 8.82 18.85
C LEU A 235 10.40 9.94 19.05
N GLU A 236 11.67 9.62 19.27
CA GLU A 236 12.74 10.62 19.35
C GLU A 236 13.12 11.15 17.96
N PRO A 237 13.49 10.30 16.97
CA PRO A 237 13.80 10.76 15.62
C PRO A 237 12.57 11.25 14.84
N TYR A 238 11.36 10.77 15.20
CA TYR A 238 10.11 11.11 14.52
C TYR A 238 9.03 11.62 15.49
N PRO A 239 9.23 12.76 16.17
CA PRO A 239 8.36 13.23 17.26
C PRO A 239 6.91 13.52 16.81
N ARG A 240 6.68 13.74 15.51
CA ARG A 240 5.34 13.97 14.95
C ARG A 240 4.39 12.78 15.14
N PHE A 241 4.95 11.54 15.28
CA PHE A 241 4.16 10.34 15.48
C PHE A 241 3.66 10.13 16.92
N ARG A 242 3.99 11.02 17.87
CA ARG A 242 3.50 10.93 19.26
C ARG A 242 1.97 11.02 19.34
N ASP A 243 1.37 11.88 18.53
CA ASP A 243 -0.09 12.03 18.49
C ASP A 243 -0.78 10.80 17.87
N ASP A 244 -0.08 10.09 16.97
CA ASP A 244 -0.57 8.92 16.26
C ASP A 244 -0.62 7.66 17.15
N LEU A 245 -0.10 7.73 18.40
CA LEU A 245 -0.37 6.72 19.43
C LEU A 245 -1.86 6.64 19.85
N ARG A 246 -2.68 7.57 19.38
CA ARG A 246 -4.10 7.69 19.75
C ARG A 246 -5.06 7.10 18.73
N MET A 247 -4.56 6.68 17.57
CA MET A 247 -5.34 6.11 16.47
C MET A 247 -4.42 5.34 15.53
N SER A 248 -4.95 4.43 14.73
CA SER A 248 -4.17 3.73 13.73
C SER A 248 -4.37 4.32 12.33
N HIS A 249 -3.28 4.73 11.68
CA HIS A 249 -3.33 5.21 10.30
C HIS A 249 -3.51 4.09 9.28
N PHE A 250 -3.04 2.89 9.61
CA PHE A 250 -2.95 1.78 8.69
C PHE A 250 -3.45 0.49 9.33
N ILE A 251 -3.81 -0.46 8.48
CA ILE A 251 -4.09 -1.83 8.85
C ILE A 251 -3.38 -2.76 7.87
N VAL A 252 -2.75 -3.80 8.37
CA VAL A 252 -2.01 -4.79 7.59
C VAL A 252 -2.65 -6.15 7.78
N PHE A 253 -2.88 -6.85 6.67
CA PHE A 253 -3.48 -8.17 6.65
C PHE A 253 -2.48 -9.21 6.18
N LYS A 254 -2.50 -10.37 6.80
CA LYS A 254 -1.87 -11.60 6.31
C LYS A 254 -2.94 -12.62 6.02
N VAL A 255 -3.00 -13.07 4.78
CA VAL A 255 -3.96 -14.07 4.32
C VAL A 255 -3.27 -15.16 3.53
N GLN A 256 -3.88 -16.34 3.44
CA GLN A 256 -3.34 -17.50 2.74
C GLN A 256 -4.33 -18.02 1.71
N LYS A 257 -3.80 -18.41 0.55
CA LYS A 257 -4.50 -19.29 -0.38
C LYS A 257 -4.35 -20.73 0.13
N PRO A 258 -5.44 -21.43 0.48
CA PRO A 258 -5.38 -22.80 0.98
C PRO A 258 -4.80 -23.80 -0.02
#